data_4d2b8cd7762ac3716c4f922ed2072042
#
_entry.id   4d2b8cd7762ac3716c4f922ed2072042
#
_cell.length_a   1.000
_cell.length_b   1.000
_cell.length_c   1.000
_cell.angle_alpha   90.00
_cell.angle_beta   90.00
_cell.angle_gamma   90.00
#
_symmetry.space_group_name_H-M   'P 1'
#
loop_
_entity.id
_entity.type
_entity.pdbx_description
1 polymer ?
#
loop_
_entity_poly.entity_id
_entity_poly.type
_entity_poly.pdbx_seq_one_letter_code
_entity_poly.pdbx_strand_id
1 'polypeptide(L)'
;MLRADVSSILTEQVERLTAESKARATAVSVHDLESGLRFSLRGDRWFHAASTIKVAVLLALFRAVDEGRVRLDDSLHVRNRFFSAADGSPFQLNRDSDAMPELYQAIGRTAKISALAEGMISASSNLATNLLVDFLGVAYARNVLWNAQVEGVELRRGVEDHAAHEKDVNNEATADGLMTLLSALRGDFLSSESKEQAIRILLEQRFNSMIPAGLPPHAAVAHKTGEISTACHDMGIVYLPEREPYIAVILTEFDSEKDGRNETVAAISEAIYRWVMGM
;
A
#
# COMPACT_ATOMS: atom_id res chain seq x y z
N MET A 1 -8.92 -34.05 1.60
CA MET A 1 -9.46 -32.94 2.42
C MET A 1 -10.00 -31.90 1.45
N LEU A 2 -11.27 -31.55 1.51
CA LEU A 2 -11.91 -30.71 0.49
C LEU A 2 -11.45 -29.26 0.65
N ARG A 3 -11.25 -28.55 -0.47
CA ARG A 3 -10.78 -27.13 -0.53
C ARG A 3 -11.59 -26.16 0.36
N ALA A 4 -12.84 -26.48 0.67
CA ALA A 4 -13.69 -25.73 1.60
C ALA A 4 -13.20 -25.76 3.06
N ASP A 5 -12.60 -26.87 3.51
CA ASP A 5 -12.07 -27.01 4.87
C ASP A 5 -10.85 -26.11 5.13
N VAL A 6 -10.02 -25.91 4.11
CA VAL A 6 -8.76 -25.14 4.26
C VAL A 6 -9.03 -23.62 4.37
N SER A 7 -10.05 -23.12 3.66
CA SER A 7 -10.45 -21.71 3.77
C SER A 7 -11.16 -21.41 5.09
N SER A 8 -11.91 -22.37 5.65
CA SER A 8 -12.52 -22.19 6.98
C SER A 8 -11.48 -22.13 8.08
N ILE A 9 -10.42 -22.91 8.00
CA ILE A 9 -9.31 -22.90 8.96
C ILE A 9 -8.62 -21.53 8.97
N LEU A 10 -8.30 -20.96 7.80
CA LEU A 10 -7.70 -19.63 7.73
C LEU A 10 -8.65 -18.56 8.29
N THR A 11 -9.95 -18.66 8.00
CA THR A 11 -10.97 -17.75 8.56
C THR A 11 -10.97 -17.80 10.08
N GLU A 12 -11.03 -18.98 10.69
CA GLU A 12 -11.02 -19.18 12.13
C GLU A 12 -9.72 -18.62 12.77
N GLN A 13 -8.58 -18.84 12.13
CA GLN A 13 -7.30 -18.30 12.62
C GLN A 13 -7.28 -16.77 12.59
N VAL A 14 -7.71 -16.13 11.50
CA VAL A 14 -7.78 -14.67 11.40
C VAL A 14 -8.76 -14.09 12.40
N GLU A 15 -9.94 -14.69 12.58
CA GLU A 15 -10.93 -14.25 13.57
C GLU A 15 -10.40 -14.34 14.99
N ARG A 16 -9.72 -15.43 15.34
CA ARG A 16 -9.07 -15.58 16.64
C ARG A 16 -8.01 -14.51 16.87
N LEU A 17 -7.09 -14.29 15.92
CA LEU A 17 -6.05 -13.26 16.02
C LEU A 17 -6.64 -11.86 16.12
N THR A 18 -7.72 -11.59 15.38
CA THR A 18 -8.49 -10.33 15.48
C THR A 18 -9.03 -10.11 16.89
N ALA A 19 -9.63 -11.14 17.48
CA ALA A 19 -10.19 -11.07 18.84
C ALA A 19 -9.09 -10.93 19.91
N GLU A 20 -8.02 -11.71 19.84
CA GLU A 20 -6.89 -11.67 20.76
C GLU A 20 -6.20 -10.30 20.76
N SER A 21 -6.04 -9.71 19.60
CA SER A 21 -5.45 -8.38 19.43
C SER A 21 -6.41 -7.24 19.79
N LYS A 22 -7.70 -7.52 20.01
CA LYS A 22 -8.75 -6.53 20.18
C LYS A 22 -8.82 -5.54 19.00
N ALA A 23 -8.55 -6.03 17.80
CA ALA A 23 -8.81 -5.25 16.60
C ALA A 23 -10.32 -5.12 16.41
N ARG A 24 -10.77 -3.92 16.08
CA ARG A 24 -12.19 -3.63 15.79
C ARG A 24 -12.66 -4.35 14.53
N ALA A 25 -11.77 -4.46 13.55
CA ALA A 25 -12.01 -5.16 12.31
C ALA A 25 -10.69 -5.60 11.68
N THR A 26 -10.77 -6.72 10.96
CA THR A 26 -9.71 -7.22 10.10
C THR A 26 -10.32 -7.63 8.77
N ALA A 27 -9.68 -7.24 7.68
CA ALA A 27 -9.96 -7.75 6.33
C ALA A 27 -8.69 -8.37 5.75
N VAL A 28 -8.86 -9.48 5.07
CA VAL A 28 -7.75 -10.21 4.43
C VAL A 28 -8.14 -10.57 3.01
N SER A 29 -7.23 -10.34 2.06
CA SER A 29 -7.37 -10.81 0.68
C SER A 29 -6.07 -11.47 0.22
N VAL A 30 -6.17 -12.67 -0.36
CA VAL A 30 -5.02 -13.45 -0.83
C VAL A 30 -5.28 -13.98 -2.23
N HIS A 31 -4.27 -13.93 -3.08
CA HIS A 31 -4.27 -14.56 -4.39
C HIS A 31 -2.96 -15.34 -4.58
N ASP A 32 -3.03 -16.64 -4.54
CA ASP A 32 -1.92 -17.53 -4.87
C ASP A 32 -1.82 -17.69 -6.39
N LEU A 33 -0.76 -17.15 -6.97
CA LEU A 33 -0.61 -17.11 -8.44
C LEU A 33 -0.19 -18.46 -9.03
N GLU A 34 0.37 -19.35 -8.21
CA GLU A 34 0.71 -20.71 -8.66
C GLU A 34 -0.53 -21.60 -8.81
N SER A 35 -1.35 -21.66 -7.78
CA SER A 35 -2.54 -22.51 -7.77
C SER A 35 -3.80 -21.82 -8.31
N GLY A 36 -3.78 -20.51 -8.45
CA GLY A 36 -4.93 -19.67 -8.77
C GLY A 36 -5.94 -19.56 -7.61
N LEU A 37 -5.62 -20.07 -6.42
CA LEU A 37 -6.49 -19.98 -5.26
C LEU A 37 -6.63 -18.54 -4.78
N ARG A 38 -7.86 -18.20 -4.37
CA ARG A 38 -8.18 -16.92 -3.77
C ARG A 38 -8.86 -17.11 -2.43
N PHE A 39 -8.54 -16.23 -1.50
CA PHE A 39 -9.19 -16.13 -0.20
C PHE A 39 -9.57 -14.67 0.03
N SER A 40 -10.77 -14.42 0.53
CA SER A 40 -11.23 -13.10 0.91
C SER A 40 -12.08 -13.21 2.18
N LEU A 41 -11.68 -12.46 3.20
CA LEU A 41 -12.42 -12.31 4.45
C LEU A 41 -12.70 -10.82 4.65
N ARG A 42 -13.97 -10.41 4.58
CA ARG A 42 -14.40 -8.99 4.59
C ARG A 42 -13.62 -8.14 3.58
N GLY A 43 -13.22 -8.73 2.44
CA GLY A 43 -12.35 -8.10 1.47
C GLY A 43 -12.96 -6.88 0.79
N ASP A 44 -14.27 -6.74 0.78
CA ASP A 44 -15.08 -5.62 0.27
C ASP A 44 -15.31 -4.51 1.30
N ARG A 45 -14.93 -4.70 2.59
CA ARG A 45 -15.06 -3.66 3.60
C ARG A 45 -14.07 -2.53 3.36
N TRP A 46 -14.57 -1.30 3.43
CA TRP A 46 -13.77 -0.08 3.33
C TRP A 46 -13.03 0.25 4.63
N PHE A 47 -11.77 0.64 4.49
CA PHE A 47 -10.89 1.14 5.54
C PHE A 47 -10.26 2.46 5.11
N HIS A 48 -9.87 3.29 6.06
CA HIS A 48 -8.93 4.37 5.77
C HIS A 48 -7.63 3.76 5.23
N ALA A 49 -7.24 4.12 4.02
CA ALA A 49 -6.14 3.44 3.33
C ALA A 49 -4.75 3.64 3.97
N ALA A 50 -4.61 4.64 4.84
CA ALA A 50 -3.30 5.04 5.37
C ALA A 50 -2.26 5.17 4.23
N SER A 51 -1.02 4.73 4.45
CA SER A 51 0.02 4.81 3.43
C SER A 51 -0.03 3.72 2.36
N THR A 52 -0.95 2.75 2.42
CA THR A 52 -1.14 1.76 1.33
C THR A 52 -1.60 2.43 0.04
N ILE A 53 -2.29 3.59 0.13
CA ILE A 53 -2.72 4.39 -1.03
C ILE A 53 -1.55 4.83 -1.93
N LYS A 54 -0.31 4.89 -1.41
CA LYS A 54 0.88 5.29 -2.17
C LYS A 54 1.20 4.33 -3.32
N VAL A 55 0.73 3.08 -3.24
CA VAL A 55 0.86 2.13 -4.35
C VAL A 55 -0.02 2.54 -5.54
N ALA A 56 -1.17 3.17 -5.31
CA ALA A 56 -1.98 3.75 -6.39
C ALA A 56 -1.25 4.91 -7.09
N VAL A 57 -0.54 5.74 -6.32
CA VAL A 57 0.30 6.81 -6.87
C VAL A 57 1.48 6.22 -7.67
N LEU A 58 2.09 5.13 -7.17
CA LEU A 58 3.17 4.43 -7.87
C LEU A 58 2.69 3.85 -9.21
N LEU A 59 1.53 3.18 -9.24
CA LEU A 59 0.92 2.67 -10.48
C LEU A 59 0.67 3.80 -11.48
N ALA A 60 0.10 4.92 -11.02
CA ALA A 60 -0.17 6.10 -11.86
C ALA A 60 1.13 6.71 -12.41
N LEU A 61 2.19 6.80 -11.60
CA LEU A 61 3.48 7.29 -12.02
C LEU A 61 4.07 6.43 -13.15
N PHE A 62 4.13 5.12 -12.96
CA PHE A 62 4.69 4.23 -13.97
C PHE A 62 3.82 4.15 -15.24
N ARG A 63 2.51 4.29 -15.11
CA ARG A 63 1.64 4.45 -16.28
C ARG A 63 1.95 5.73 -17.06
N ALA A 64 2.19 6.85 -16.37
CA ALA A 64 2.61 8.10 -17.01
C ALA A 64 3.98 7.97 -17.70
N VAL A 65 4.90 7.16 -17.17
CA VAL A 65 6.17 6.83 -17.81
C VAL A 65 5.93 6.03 -19.10
N ASP A 66 5.11 5.00 -19.05
CA ASP A 66 4.77 4.17 -20.23
C ASP A 66 4.05 4.98 -21.33
N GLU A 67 3.28 5.99 -20.95
CA GLU A 67 2.63 6.93 -21.88
C GLU A 67 3.59 8.01 -22.42
N GLY A 68 4.86 8.01 -22.00
CA GLY A 68 5.86 9.01 -22.41
C GLY A 68 5.59 10.43 -21.87
N ARG A 69 4.72 10.58 -20.87
CA ARG A 69 4.36 11.87 -20.25
C ARG A 69 5.38 12.33 -19.21
N VAL A 70 6.12 11.39 -18.64
CA VAL A 70 7.05 11.59 -17.54
C VAL A 70 8.27 10.70 -17.76
N ARG A 71 9.45 11.18 -17.39
CA ARG A 71 10.68 10.38 -17.31
C ARG A 71 11.11 10.30 -15.86
N LEU A 72 11.60 9.16 -15.41
CA LEU A 72 12.04 8.96 -14.02
C LEU A 72 13.28 9.83 -13.65
N ASP A 73 14.07 10.23 -14.65
CA ASP A 73 15.21 11.13 -14.49
C ASP A 73 14.82 12.63 -14.54
N ASP A 74 13.57 12.97 -14.86
CA ASP A 74 13.05 14.32 -14.71
C ASP A 74 13.09 14.75 -13.26
N SER A 75 13.16 16.06 -13.03
CA SER A 75 13.26 16.66 -11.70
C SER A 75 12.05 17.50 -11.38
N LEU A 76 11.52 17.35 -10.16
CA LEU A 76 10.47 18.19 -9.60
C LEU A 76 11.06 19.18 -8.61
N HIS A 77 10.48 20.38 -8.57
CA HIS A 77 10.79 21.38 -7.54
C HIS A 77 10.24 20.91 -6.19
N VAL A 78 11.11 20.76 -5.20
CA VAL A 78 10.73 20.37 -3.84
C VAL A 78 10.19 21.59 -3.10
N ARG A 79 8.93 21.50 -2.70
CA ARG A 79 8.24 22.51 -1.90
C ARG A 79 7.40 21.86 -0.81
N ASN A 80 7.20 22.54 0.29
CA ASN A 80 6.27 22.12 1.34
C ASN A 80 5.13 23.15 1.44
N ARG A 81 4.32 23.18 0.40
CA ARG A 81 3.08 23.97 0.33
C ARG A 81 2.14 23.28 -0.62
N PHE A 82 1.00 22.83 -0.10
CA PHE A 82 -0.04 22.12 -0.82
C PHE A 82 -1.38 22.80 -0.59
N PHE A 83 -2.42 22.38 -1.32
CA PHE A 83 -3.76 22.92 -1.19
C PHE A 83 -4.73 21.80 -0.85
N SER A 84 -5.60 22.05 0.13
CA SER A 84 -6.60 21.09 0.56
C SER A 84 -7.56 20.74 -0.57
N ALA A 85 -7.84 19.45 -0.71
CA ALA A 85 -8.86 18.95 -1.63
C ALA A 85 -10.28 19.34 -1.24
N ALA A 86 -10.50 19.77 0.01
CA ALA A 86 -11.83 20.12 0.51
C ALA A 86 -12.24 21.57 0.23
N ASP A 87 -11.30 22.52 0.30
CA ASP A 87 -11.63 23.95 0.23
C ASP A 87 -10.52 24.79 -0.42
N GLY A 88 -9.43 24.17 -0.89
CA GLY A 88 -8.31 24.88 -1.50
C GLY A 88 -7.46 25.68 -0.51
N SER A 89 -7.64 25.55 0.80
CA SER A 89 -6.79 26.19 1.79
C SER A 89 -5.37 25.67 1.73
N PRO A 90 -4.33 26.51 1.93
CA PRO A 90 -2.96 26.05 1.91
C PRO A 90 -2.61 25.30 3.20
N PHE A 91 -1.84 24.22 3.07
CA PHE A 91 -1.27 23.48 4.20
C PHE A 91 0.19 23.09 3.96
N GLN A 92 0.86 22.70 5.02
CA GLN A 92 2.24 22.21 5.02
C GLN A 92 2.31 20.94 5.83
N LEU A 93 3.23 20.06 5.46
CA LEU A 93 3.53 18.83 6.19
C LEU A 93 4.51 19.12 7.33
N ASN A 94 4.42 18.34 8.40
CA ASN A 94 5.37 18.42 9.49
C ASN A 94 6.58 17.53 9.19
N ARG A 95 7.77 18.14 9.15
CA ARG A 95 9.04 17.44 8.94
C ARG A 95 9.29 16.35 9.97
N ASP A 96 8.93 16.60 11.23
CA ASP A 96 9.27 15.70 12.35
C ASP A 96 8.41 14.43 12.37
N SER A 97 7.28 14.43 11.64
CA SER A 97 6.43 13.26 11.46
C SER A 97 6.68 12.51 10.13
N ASP A 98 7.55 13.04 9.25
CA ASP A 98 7.90 12.37 7.99
C ASP A 98 9.04 11.38 8.21
N ALA A 99 8.89 10.17 7.70
CA ALA A 99 9.92 9.13 7.81
C ALA A 99 11.17 9.36 6.94
N MET A 100 11.18 10.45 6.15
CA MET A 100 12.32 10.92 5.35
C MET A 100 12.58 12.43 5.56
N PRO A 101 12.93 12.85 6.80
CA PRO A 101 13.09 14.27 7.13
C PRO A 101 14.22 14.96 6.36
N GLU A 102 15.17 14.22 5.79
CA GLU A 102 16.23 14.73 4.94
C GLU A 102 15.71 15.34 3.62
N LEU A 103 14.58 14.88 3.09
CA LEU A 103 13.99 15.46 1.88
C LEU A 103 13.62 16.93 2.06
N TYR A 104 13.28 17.34 3.29
CA TYR A 104 12.96 18.74 3.60
C TYR A 104 14.17 19.69 3.44
N GLN A 105 15.40 19.16 3.46
CA GLN A 105 16.61 19.95 3.19
C GLN A 105 16.74 20.32 1.70
N ALA A 106 15.99 19.64 0.83
CA ALA A 106 15.93 19.95 -0.59
C ALA A 106 14.86 21.00 -0.96
N ILE A 107 14.11 21.53 0.02
CA ILE A 107 13.12 22.59 -0.25
C ILE A 107 13.81 23.80 -0.90
N GLY A 108 13.21 24.28 -2.02
CA GLY A 108 13.79 25.31 -2.88
C GLY A 108 14.76 24.79 -3.94
N ARG A 109 15.04 23.49 -3.97
CA ARG A 109 15.85 22.78 -4.99
C ARG A 109 14.97 21.79 -5.76
N THR A 110 15.59 20.94 -6.54
CA THR A 110 14.91 19.87 -7.28
C THR A 110 15.32 18.49 -6.76
N ALA A 111 14.41 17.53 -6.88
CA ALA A 111 14.67 16.10 -6.69
C ALA A 111 14.21 15.30 -7.91
N LYS A 112 14.90 14.23 -8.24
CA LYS A 112 14.49 13.32 -9.32
C LYS A 112 13.19 12.64 -8.98
N ILE A 113 12.35 12.40 -9.99
CA ILE A 113 11.08 11.66 -9.83
C ILE A 113 11.34 10.25 -9.31
N SER A 114 12.39 9.57 -9.79
CA SER A 114 12.80 8.26 -9.26
C SER A 114 13.08 8.29 -7.76
N ALA A 115 13.84 9.27 -7.28
CA ALA A 115 14.15 9.40 -5.85
C ALA A 115 12.91 9.72 -5.00
N LEU A 116 11.96 10.50 -5.55
CA LEU A 116 10.68 10.76 -4.89
C LEU A 116 9.83 9.49 -4.83
N ALA A 117 9.77 8.69 -5.90
CA ALA A 117 9.05 7.42 -5.92
C ALA A 117 9.63 6.41 -4.92
N GLU A 118 10.95 6.27 -4.88
CA GLU A 118 11.67 5.46 -3.90
C GLU A 118 11.39 5.92 -2.47
N GLY A 119 11.50 7.20 -2.16
CA GLY A 119 11.22 7.76 -0.84
C GLY A 119 9.75 7.62 -0.42
N MET A 120 8.81 7.79 -1.35
CA MET A 120 7.38 7.59 -1.11
C MET A 120 7.06 6.16 -0.67
N ILE A 121 7.69 5.17 -1.26
CA ILE A 121 7.39 3.75 -0.99
C ILE A 121 8.29 3.21 0.12
N SER A 122 9.62 3.24 -0.06
CA SER A 122 10.55 2.56 0.85
C SER A 122 10.58 3.17 2.25
N ALA A 123 10.58 4.50 2.35
CA ALA A 123 10.56 5.24 3.61
C ALA A 123 9.16 5.78 3.97
N SER A 124 8.16 5.58 3.11
CA SER A 124 6.82 6.14 3.33
C SER A 124 6.77 7.67 3.46
N SER A 125 7.67 8.43 2.80
CA SER A 125 7.71 9.89 2.89
C SER A 125 6.40 10.54 2.44
N ASN A 126 5.83 11.38 3.30
CA ASN A 126 4.62 12.13 3.02
C ASN A 126 4.89 13.32 2.09
N LEU A 127 6.07 13.96 2.24
CA LEU A 127 6.48 15.04 1.34
C LEU A 127 6.66 14.54 -0.09
N ALA A 128 7.36 13.42 -0.29
CA ALA A 128 7.51 12.80 -1.61
C ALA A 128 6.15 12.42 -2.21
N THR A 129 5.25 11.87 -1.38
CA THR A 129 3.89 11.51 -1.79
C THR A 129 3.12 12.72 -2.32
N ASN A 130 3.06 13.81 -1.56
CA ASN A 130 2.28 14.98 -1.95
C ASN A 130 2.88 15.69 -3.17
N LEU A 131 4.21 15.69 -3.32
CA LEU A 131 4.86 16.20 -4.53
C LEU A 131 4.45 15.41 -5.78
N LEU A 132 4.41 14.07 -5.68
CA LEU A 132 4.01 13.20 -6.80
C LEU A 132 2.50 13.27 -7.07
N VAL A 133 1.66 13.31 -6.03
CA VAL A 133 0.19 13.46 -6.18
C VAL A 133 -0.14 14.80 -6.85
N ASP A 134 0.51 15.87 -6.43
CA ASP A 134 0.29 17.20 -7.00
C ASP A 134 0.81 17.31 -8.45
N PHE A 135 1.92 16.64 -8.75
CA PHE A 135 2.48 16.58 -10.10
C PHE A 135 1.61 15.78 -11.08
N LEU A 136 1.16 14.60 -10.69
CA LEU A 136 0.35 13.72 -11.52
C LEU A 136 -1.12 14.21 -11.60
N GLY A 137 -1.62 14.76 -10.51
CA GLY A 137 -3.01 15.10 -10.31
C GLY A 137 -3.87 13.89 -9.88
N VAL A 138 -4.71 14.10 -8.88
CA VAL A 138 -5.65 13.07 -8.36
C VAL A 138 -6.55 12.52 -9.47
N ALA A 139 -7.04 13.38 -10.35
CA ALA A 139 -7.91 12.97 -11.46
C ALA A 139 -7.23 12.00 -12.43
N TYR A 140 -5.94 12.24 -12.74
CA TYR A 140 -5.17 11.31 -13.57
C TYR A 140 -4.96 9.98 -12.87
N ALA A 141 -4.56 9.98 -11.60
CA ALA A 141 -4.35 8.75 -10.85
C ALA A 141 -5.64 7.91 -10.74
N ARG A 142 -6.78 8.54 -10.51
CA ARG A 142 -8.10 7.87 -10.52
C ARG A 142 -8.45 7.29 -11.89
N ASN A 143 -8.16 8.00 -12.97
CA ASN A 143 -8.36 7.47 -14.32
C ASN A 143 -7.47 6.26 -14.61
N VAL A 144 -6.23 6.26 -14.11
CA VAL A 144 -5.32 5.09 -14.21
C VAL A 144 -5.89 3.89 -13.45
N LEU A 145 -6.39 4.07 -12.21
CA LEU A 145 -7.04 3.00 -11.46
C LEU A 145 -8.26 2.45 -12.21
N TRP A 146 -9.10 3.32 -12.76
CA TRP A 146 -10.25 2.92 -13.57
C TRP A 146 -9.84 2.07 -14.79
N ASN A 147 -8.84 2.54 -15.56
CA ASN A 147 -8.34 1.83 -16.74
C ASN A 147 -7.67 0.49 -16.39
N ALA A 148 -7.08 0.38 -15.19
CA ALA A 148 -6.51 -0.85 -14.65
C ALA A 148 -7.58 -1.76 -14.02
N GLN A 149 -8.86 -1.38 -14.07
CA GLN A 149 -9.98 -2.12 -13.46
C GLN A 149 -9.79 -2.35 -11.94
N VAL A 150 -9.15 -1.39 -11.26
CA VAL A 150 -8.96 -1.40 -9.81
C VAL A 150 -10.17 -0.76 -9.16
N GLU A 151 -11.10 -1.59 -8.71
CA GLU A 151 -12.21 -1.19 -7.86
C GLU A 151 -11.83 -1.32 -6.38
N GLY A 152 -12.51 -0.57 -5.51
CA GLY A 152 -12.26 -0.64 -4.07
C GLY A 152 -11.01 0.11 -3.61
N VAL A 153 -10.48 1.05 -4.40
CA VAL A 153 -9.39 1.97 -4.02
C VAL A 153 -9.75 3.39 -4.45
N GLU A 154 -9.84 4.28 -3.47
CA GLU A 154 -10.21 5.67 -3.67
C GLU A 154 -9.08 6.62 -3.27
N LEU A 155 -8.36 7.16 -4.25
CA LEU A 155 -7.44 8.28 -4.06
C LEU A 155 -8.20 9.58 -4.26
N ARG A 156 -8.42 10.34 -3.19
CA ARG A 156 -9.19 11.60 -3.20
C ARG A 156 -8.35 12.84 -2.92
N ARG A 157 -7.22 12.68 -2.23
CA ARG A 157 -6.37 13.78 -1.77
C ARG A 157 -4.92 13.37 -1.56
N GLY A 158 -4.06 14.34 -1.38
CA GLY A 158 -2.75 14.13 -0.77
C GLY A 158 -2.85 13.63 0.68
N VAL A 159 -1.73 13.29 1.27
CA VAL A 159 -1.67 12.85 2.68
C VAL A 159 -1.53 14.06 3.62
N GLU A 160 -1.92 13.88 4.90
CA GLU A 160 -1.91 14.94 5.94
C GLU A 160 -2.73 16.21 5.59
N ASP A 161 -3.71 16.11 4.71
CA ASP A 161 -4.71 17.14 4.46
C ASP A 161 -5.79 17.07 5.53
N HIS A 162 -5.56 17.76 6.66
CA HIS A 162 -6.45 17.73 7.81
C HIS A 162 -7.82 18.35 7.51
N ALA A 163 -7.88 19.45 6.74
CA ALA A 163 -9.14 20.07 6.38
C ALA A 163 -10.02 19.16 5.52
N ALA A 164 -9.41 18.35 4.66
CA ALA A 164 -10.14 17.33 3.91
C ALA A 164 -10.59 16.16 4.81
N HIS A 165 -9.73 15.73 5.75
CA HIS A 165 -10.08 14.70 6.72
C HIS A 165 -11.28 15.08 7.59
N GLU A 166 -11.35 16.31 8.09
CA GLU A 166 -12.47 16.83 8.88
C GLU A 166 -13.80 16.88 8.10
N LYS A 167 -13.73 16.89 6.77
CA LYS A 167 -14.90 16.84 5.87
C LYS A 167 -15.14 15.47 5.25
N ASP A 168 -14.59 14.41 5.84
CA ASP A 168 -14.70 13.01 5.37
C ASP A 168 -14.20 12.79 3.93
N VAL A 169 -13.35 13.68 3.40
CA VAL A 169 -12.66 13.46 2.14
C VAL A 169 -11.39 12.64 2.41
N ASN A 170 -11.54 11.34 2.52
CA ASN A 170 -10.45 10.43 2.89
C ASN A 170 -10.01 9.55 1.71
N ASN A 171 -8.73 9.16 1.73
CA ASN A 171 -8.26 8.06 0.92
C ASN A 171 -8.68 6.75 1.58
N GLU A 172 -9.39 5.92 0.85
CA GLU A 172 -9.98 4.69 1.36
C GLU A 172 -9.65 3.51 0.47
N ALA A 173 -9.60 2.32 1.04
CA ALA A 173 -9.38 1.11 0.29
C ALA A 173 -10.05 -0.11 0.93
N THR A 174 -10.33 -1.10 0.10
CA THR A 174 -10.73 -2.45 0.49
C THR A 174 -9.57 -3.41 0.29
N ALA A 175 -9.55 -4.55 0.99
CA ALA A 175 -8.49 -5.53 0.82
C ALA A 175 -8.51 -6.15 -0.59
N ASP A 176 -9.70 -6.41 -1.15
CA ASP A 176 -9.83 -6.92 -2.52
C ASP A 176 -9.39 -5.88 -3.56
N GLY A 177 -9.66 -4.59 -3.32
CA GLY A 177 -9.21 -3.51 -4.19
C GLY A 177 -7.69 -3.37 -4.19
N LEU A 178 -7.04 -3.43 -3.03
CA LEU A 178 -5.58 -3.40 -2.93
C LEU A 178 -4.92 -4.65 -3.52
N MET A 179 -5.54 -5.83 -3.41
CA MET A 179 -5.08 -7.04 -4.09
C MET A 179 -5.16 -6.86 -5.62
N THR A 180 -6.24 -6.28 -6.13
CA THR A 180 -6.37 -5.97 -7.56
C THR A 180 -5.34 -4.94 -8.01
N LEU A 181 -5.06 -3.92 -7.20
CA LEU A 181 -4.02 -2.92 -7.45
C LEU A 181 -2.62 -3.55 -7.60
N LEU A 182 -2.23 -4.45 -6.68
CA LEU A 182 -0.96 -5.19 -6.78
C LEU A 182 -0.94 -6.12 -7.99
N SER A 183 -2.07 -6.74 -8.33
CA SER A 183 -2.21 -7.58 -9.52
C SER A 183 -2.03 -6.76 -10.79
N ALA A 184 -2.59 -5.56 -10.88
CA ALA A 184 -2.41 -4.65 -12.01
C ALA A 184 -0.96 -4.19 -12.15
N LEU A 185 -0.28 -3.88 -11.04
CA LEU A 185 1.11 -3.45 -11.01
C LEU A 185 2.06 -4.57 -11.47
N ARG A 186 1.78 -5.83 -11.12
CA ARG A 186 2.56 -7.01 -11.54
C ARG A 186 2.17 -7.51 -12.94
N GLY A 187 0.95 -7.29 -13.37
CA GLY A 187 0.38 -7.79 -14.62
C GLY A 187 0.86 -7.06 -15.89
N ASP A 188 0.03 -7.07 -16.90
CA ASP A 188 0.35 -6.50 -18.22
C ASP A 188 -0.20 -5.08 -18.42
N PHE A 189 -0.63 -4.43 -17.33
CA PHE A 189 -1.10 -3.04 -17.36
C PHE A 189 0.04 -2.05 -17.55
N LEU A 190 1.23 -2.38 -17.05
CA LEU A 190 2.47 -1.64 -17.25
C LEU A 190 3.39 -2.38 -18.21
N SER A 191 4.31 -1.64 -18.86
CA SER A 191 5.42 -2.24 -19.60
C SER A 191 6.29 -3.11 -18.68
N SER A 192 7.04 -4.06 -19.25
CA SER A 192 7.93 -4.92 -18.47
C SER A 192 8.95 -4.12 -17.67
N GLU A 193 9.51 -3.05 -18.26
CA GLU A 193 10.49 -2.18 -17.60
C GLU A 193 9.86 -1.43 -16.41
N SER A 194 8.69 -0.81 -16.60
CA SER A 194 7.97 -0.09 -15.54
C SER A 194 7.55 -1.00 -14.41
N LYS A 195 7.06 -2.20 -14.73
CA LYS A 195 6.70 -3.23 -13.76
C LYS A 195 7.89 -3.66 -12.90
N GLU A 196 9.02 -4.00 -13.54
CA GLU A 196 10.23 -4.41 -12.82
C GLU A 196 10.74 -3.30 -11.88
N GLN A 197 10.74 -2.05 -12.34
CA GLN A 197 11.15 -0.91 -11.49
C GLN A 197 10.18 -0.67 -10.33
N ALA A 198 8.87 -0.75 -10.56
CA ALA A 198 7.88 -0.58 -9.52
C ALA A 198 7.98 -1.68 -8.44
N ILE A 199 8.17 -2.94 -8.85
CA ILE A 199 8.38 -4.07 -7.93
C ILE A 199 9.70 -3.89 -7.16
N ARG A 200 10.78 -3.48 -7.81
CA ARG A 200 12.07 -3.20 -7.14
C ARG A 200 11.91 -2.15 -6.05
N ILE A 201 11.19 -1.06 -6.31
CA ILE A 201 10.92 -0.01 -5.32
C ILE A 201 10.13 -0.57 -4.12
N LEU A 202 9.15 -1.47 -4.34
CA LEU A 202 8.39 -2.11 -3.28
C LEU A 202 9.24 -3.11 -2.47
N LEU A 203 10.23 -3.78 -3.09
CA LEU A 203 11.19 -4.66 -2.40
C LEU A 203 12.13 -3.89 -1.46
N GLU A 204 12.32 -2.59 -1.67
CA GLU A 204 13.17 -1.72 -0.84
C GLU A 204 12.43 -1.18 0.40
N GLN A 205 11.24 -1.68 0.72
CA GLN A 205 10.49 -1.28 1.92
C GLN A 205 11.31 -1.48 3.19
N ARG A 206 11.35 -0.44 4.05
CA ARG A 206 12.18 -0.42 5.28
C ARG A 206 11.44 -0.92 6.52
N PHE A 207 10.12 -0.93 6.51
CA PHE A 207 9.27 -1.30 7.67
C PHE A 207 8.84 -2.76 7.57
N ASN A 208 9.66 -3.68 8.06
CA ASN A 208 9.51 -5.13 7.86
C ASN A 208 8.89 -5.87 9.07
N SER A 209 8.24 -5.16 9.99
CA SER A 209 7.67 -5.73 11.23
C SER A 209 6.28 -6.37 11.05
N MET A 210 5.71 -6.33 9.85
CA MET A 210 4.36 -6.83 9.53
C MET A 210 4.42 -8.08 8.65
N ILE A 211 3.98 -8.04 7.37
CA ILE A 211 3.98 -9.22 6.49
C ILE A 211 5.33 -9.94 6.50
N PRO A 212 6.49 -9.29 6.32
CA PRO A 212 7.78 -9.99 6.32
C PRO A 212 8.09 -10.71 7.62
N ALA A 213 7.69 -10.15 8.77
CA ALA A 213 7.96 -10.74 10.08
C ALA A 213 7.23 -12.06 10.33
N GLY A 214 6.12 -12.34 9.61
CA GLY A 214 5.39 -13.61 9.66
C GLY A 214 5.89 -14.68 8.69
N LEU A 215 7.00 -14.42 7.97
CA LEU A 215 7.48 -15.28 6.89
C LEU A 215 8.86 -15.87 7.20
N PRO A 216 9.22 -17.00 6.54
CA PRO A 216 10.55 -17.54 6.68
C PRO A 216 11.62 -16.58 6.11
N PRO A 217 12.88 -16.64 6.61
CA PRO A 217 13.95 -15.69 6.25
C PRO A 217 14.32 -15.63 4.75
N HIS A 218 13.95 -16.65 4.00
CA HIS A 218 14.22 -16.71 2.54
C HIS A 218 13.11 -16.09 1.69
N ALA A 219 12.01 -15.63 2.30
CA ALA A 219 10.96 -14.92 1.57
C ALA A 219 11.41 -13.48 1.27
N ALA A 220 11.16 -13.02 0.04
CA ALA A 220 11.28 -11.61 -0.32
C ALA A 220 9.88 -11.02 -0.50
N VAL A 221 9.68 -9.80 -0.01
CA VAL A 221 8.35 -9.17 -0.04
C VAL A 221 8.44 -7.79 -0.69
N ALA A 222 7.76 -7.64 -1.82
CA ALA A 222 7.53 -6.33 -2.42
C ALA A 222 6.25 -5.75 -1.80
N HIS A 223 6.37 -4.81 -0.84
CA HIS A 223 5.24 -4.44 0.00
C HIS A 223 5.16 -2.96 0.35
N LYS A 224 4.00 -2.56 0.87
CA LYS A 224 3.76 -1.23 1.41
C LYS A 224 2.93 -1.29 2.67
N THR A 225 3.50 -0.81 3.76
CA THR A 225 2.81 -0.63 5.04
C THR A 225 1.93 0.61 5.05
N GLY A 226 0.92 0.62 5.91
CA GLY A 226 0.06 1.77 6.16
C GLY A 226 -0.32 1.85 7.62
N GLU A 227 0.09 2.93 8.31
CA GLU A 227 -0.15 3.11 9.73
C GLU A 227 -0.71 4.50 10.04
N ILE A 228 -1.73 4.52 10.88
CA ILE A 228 -2.26 5.68 11.60
C ILE A 228 -2.68 5.22 13.00
N SER A 229 -3.10 6.13 13.87
CA SER A 229 -3.50 5.77 15.23
C SER A 229 -4.55 4.65 15.32
N THR A 230 -5.46 4.59 14.35
CA THR A 230 -6.59 3.65 14.32
C THR A 230 -6.44 2.54 13.27
N ALA A 231 -5.35 2.49 12.50
CA ALA A 231 -5.17 1.48 11.47
C ALA A 231 -3.72 0.99 11.39
N CYS A 232 -3.55 -0.29 11.09
CA CYS A 232 -2.27 -0.93 10.88
C CYS A 232 -2.42 -1.94 9.73
N HIS A 233 -1.82 -1.65 8.59
CA HIS A 233 -2.03 -2.34 7.33
C HIS A 233 -0.72 -2.76 6.71
N ASP A 234 -0.73 -3.88 6.00
CA ASP A 234 0.32 -4.21 5.05
C ASP A 234 -0.26 -4.92 3.84
N MET A 235 0.33 -4.68 2.68
CA MET A 235 -0.04 -5.29 1.41
C MET A 235 1.22 -5.60 0.60
N GLY A 236 1.31 -6.80 0.03
CA GLY A 236 2.53 -7.14 -0.70
C GLY A 236 2.41 -8.35 -1.61
N ILE A 237 3.42 -8.48 -2.46
CA ILE A 237 3.69 -9.63 -3.31
C ILE A 237 4.81 -10.41 -2.63
N VAL A 238 4.52 -11.63 -2.21
CA VAL A 238 5.45 -12.51 -1.50
C VAL A 238 6.09 -13.47 -2.48
N TYR A 239 7.42 -13.41 -2.57
CA TYR A 239 8.24 -14.26 -3.39
C TYR A 239 8.88 -15.34 -2.53
N LEU A 240 8.70 -16.58 -2.90
CA LEU A 240 9.31 -17.76 -2.28
C LEU A 240 10.13 -18.51 -3.32
N PRO A 241 11.22 -19.20 -2.93
CA PRO A 241 11.98 -20.03 -3.86
C PRO A 241 11.12 -21.11 -4.52
N GLU A 242 11.42 -21.41 -5.78
CA GLU A 242 10.86 -22.55 -6.53
C GLU A 242 9.34 -22.54 -6.71
N ARG A 243 8.70 -21.36 -6.58
CA ARG A 243 7.28 -21.23 -6.87
C ARG A 243 6.91 -19.82 -7.37
N GLU A 244 5.75 -19.73 -8.02
CA GLU A 244 5.14 -18.43 -8.32
C GLU A 244 4.74 -17.71 -7.03
N PRO A 245 4.83 -16.37 -6.99
CA PRO A 245 4.49 -15.60 -5.81
C PRO A 245 3.02 -15.67 -5.45
N TYR A 246 2.68 -15.19 -4.26
CA TYR A 246 1.30 -14.87 -3.91
C TYR A 246 1.17 -13.42 -3.48
N ILE A 247 -0.04 -12.87 -3.62
CA ILE A 247 -0.39 -11.53 -3.15
C ILE A 247 -1.13 -11.68 -1.84
N ALA A 248 -0.77 -10.88 -0.84
CA ALA A 248 -1.46 -10.81 0.44
C ALA A 248 -1.75 -9.36 0.81
N VAL A 249 -2.96 -9.10 1.28
CA VAL A 249 -3.40 -7.82 1.83
C VAL A 249 -4.02 -8.07 3.19
N ILE A 250 -3.55 -7.35 4.20
CA ILE A 250 -4.03 -7.43 5.58
C ILE A 250 -4.35 -6.02 6.04
N LEU A 251 -5.62 -5.74 6.29
CA LEU A 251 -6.10 -4.47 6.80
C LEU A 251 -6.68 -4.68 8.19
N THR A 252 -6.22 -3.87 9.16
CA THR A 252 -6.71 -3.93 10.55
C THR A 252 -7.11 -2.56 11.06
N GLU A 253 -8.20 -2.49 11.80
CA GLU A 253 -8.72 -1.29 12.43
C GLU A 253 -8.73 -1.47 13.95
N PHE A 254 -8.30 -0.45 14.68
CA PHE A 254 -8.25 -0.41 16.14
C PHE A 254 -8.95 0.85 16.66
N ASP A 255 -9.34 0.87 17.93
CA ASP A 255 -9.94 2.06 18.54
C ASP A 255 -8.92 3.18 18.79
N SER A 256 -7.67 2.80 19.02
CA SER A 256 -6.55 3.73 19.26
C SER A 256 -5.22 3.05 18.97
N GLU A 257 -4.16 3.85 18.97
CA GLU A 257 -2.80 3.34 18.93
C GLU A 257 -2.50 2.50 20.18
N LYS A 258 -1.91 1.32 19.96
CA LYS A 258 -1.48 0.39 21.01
C LYS A 258 -0.35 -0.51 20.50
N ASP A 259 0.38 -1.09 21.45
CA ASP A 259 1.40 -2.10 21.16
C ASP A 259 0.77 -3.39 20.60
N GLY A 260 1.54 -4.14 19.83
CA GLY A 260 1.12 -5.45 19.32
C GLY A 260 0.33 -5.42 18.01
N ARG A 261 0.12 -4.24 17.39
CA ARG A 261 -0.60 -4.14 16.11
C ARG A 261 0.19 -4.77 14.96
N ASN A 262 1.49 -4.53 14.91
CA ASN A 262 2.38 -5.09 13.87
C ASN A 262 2.50 -6.61 14.02
N GLU A 263 2.61 -7.11 15.24
CA GLU A 263 2.64 -8.53 15.57
C GLU A 263 1.34 -9.23 15.17
N THR A 264 0.19 -8.55 15.26
CA THR A 264 -1.08 -9.08 14.77
C THR A 264 -1.04 -9.28 13.25
N VAL A 265 -0.55 -8.29 12.50
CA VAL A 265 -0.41 -8.40 11.04
C VAL A 265 0.60 -9.50 10.67
N ALA A 266 1.71 -9.61 11.41
CA ALA A 266 2.71 -10.66 11.24
C ALA A 266 2.14 -12.07 11.49
N ALA A 267 1.37 -12.25 12.56
CA ALA A 267 0.72 -13.53 12.87
C ALA A 267 -0.32 -13.93 11.81
N ILE A 268 -1.07 -12.97 11.28
CA ILE A 268 -2.00 -13.22 10.15
C ILE A 268 -1.20 -13.58 8.89
N SER A 269 -0.07 -12.93 8.63
CA SER A 269 0.81 -13.26 7.51
C SER A 269 1.35 -14.69 7.62
N GLU A 270 1.75 -15.14 8.82
CA GLU A 270 2.17 -16.54 9.06
C GLU A 270 1.03 -17.52 8.77
N ALA A 271 -0.20 -17.22 9.20
CA ALA A 271 -1.36 -18.05 8.93
C ALA A 271 -1.64 -18.14 7.41
N ILE A 272 -1.55 -17.04 6.68
CA ILE A 272 -1.66 -16.99 5.22
C ILE A 272 -0.56 -17.84 4.57
N TYR A 273 0.70 -17.69 5.01
CA TYR A 273 1.81 -18.49 4.49
C TYR A 273 1.56 -19.99 4.64
N ARG A 274 1.16 -20.44 5.83
CA ARG A 274 0.81 -21.85 6.08
C ARG A 274 -0.33 -22.31 5.19
N TRP A 275 -1.36 -21.49 5.01
CA TRP A 275 -2.50 -21.80 4.13
C TRP A 275 -2.05 -21.95 2.67
N VAL A 276 -1.22 -21.06 2.16
CA VAL A 276 -0.66 -21.11 0.79
C VAL A 276 0.20 -22.36 0.60
N MET A 277 0.98 -22.75 1.62
CA MET A 277 1.88 -23.91 1.58
C MET A 277 1.17 -25.24 1.87
N GLY A 278 -0.13 -25.23 2.22
CA GLY A 278 -0.89 -26.44 2.53
C GLY A 278 -0.46 -27.11 3.84
N MET A 279 0.00 -26.34 4.82
CA MET A 279 0.56 -26.78 6.09
C MET A 279 -0.46 -26.71 7.23
#